data_368df8079c47790479614c6e3698848a
#
_entry.id   368df8079c47790479614c6e3698848a
#
_cell.length_a   1.000
_cell.length_b   1.000
_cell.length_c   1.000
_cell.angle_alpha   90.00
_cell.angle_beta   90.00
_cell.angle_gamma   90.00
#
_symmetry.space_group_name_H-M   'P 1'
#
loop_
_entity.id
_entity.type
_entity.pdbx_description
1 polymer ?
#
loop_
_entity_poly.entity_id
_entity_poly.type
_entity_poly.pdbx_seq_one_letter_code
_entity_poly.pdbx_strand_id
1 'polypeptide(L)'
;GCGDGFDPVGRAGGSSLTAGFDTLAPVPTVRLDAGHIPLRGPDGFCVDHVASHADFVLFGNCAALGGKGRMVAPGVILTASVRAAGPAASATPEGLQQFFLSDAGRASLANDNTASRITLRDSGIARNALWLRLSDASLPHSLSPDLWRAIFVLRGHLVSATVLSAHDAPLDSRAGQALMTEFVAQIRQATGPVARRATG
;
A
#
# COMPACT_ATOMS: atom_id res chain seq x y z
N GLY A 1 -70.79 38.77 -7.90
CA GLY A 1 -69.78 38.17 -8.70
C GLY A 1 -68.68 37.65 -7.79
N CYS A 2 -68.63 36.38 -7.66
CA CYS A 2 -67.61 35.65 -6.87
C CYS A 2 -66.34 35.51 -7.68
N GLY A 3 -65.22 35.83 -7.11
CA GLY A 3 -63.90 35.59 -7.67
C GLY A 3 -62.98 35.06 -6.60
N ASP A 4 -62.95 33.75 -6.49
CA ASP A 4 -62.05 33.05 -5.57
C ASP A 4 -60.66 33.02 -6.21
N GLY A 5 -59.76 33.77 -5.59
CA GLY A 5 -58.35 33.69 -5.85
C GLY A 5 -57.72 32.48 -5.16
N PHE A 6 -57.32 31.51 -5.95
CA PHE A 6 -56.58 30.36 -5.45
C PHE A 6 -55.07 30.66 -5.52
N ASP A 7 -54.46 30.92 -4.37
CA ASP A 7 -53.02 31.00 -4.25
C ASP A 7 -52.44 29.58 -4.12
N PRO A 8 -51.57 29.13 -5.00
CA PRO A 8 -50.81 27.90 -4.75
C PRO A 8 -49.59 28.26 -3.90
N VAL A 9 -49.77 28.10 -2.63
CA VAL A 9 -48.66 27.98 -1.66
C VAL A 9 -47.91 26.72 -1.95
N GLY A 10 -46.62 26.79 -1.90
CA GLY A 10 -45.80 25.63 -1.71
C GLY A 10 -44.62 25.47 -2.65
N ARG A 11 -43.73 26.44 -2.65
CA ARG A 11 -42.35 26.14 -2.96
C ARG A 11 -41.79 25.32 -1.79
N ALA A 12 -41.96 24.00 -1.88
CA ALA A 12 -41.14 23.06 -1.13
C ALA A 12 -39.71 23.27 -1.58
N GLY A 13 -38.92 23.89 -0.70
CA GLY A 13 -37.46 23.92 -0.82
C GLY A 13 -36.97 22.51 -0.78
N GLY A 14 -36.72 21.94 -1.94
CA GLY A 14 -35.93 20.74 -2.07
C GLY A 14 -34.53 21.06 -1.60
N SER A 15 -34.25 20.79 -0.32
CA SER A 15 -32.90 20.63 0.15
C SER A 15 -32.33 19.43 -0.59
N SER A 16 -31.66 19.71 -1.68
CA SER A 16 -30.71 18.77 -2.27
C SER A 16 -29.67 18.51 -1.19
N LEU A 17 -29.86 17.43 -0.45
CA LEU A 17 -28.79 16.76 0.26
C LEU A 17 -27.86 16.16 -0.82
N THR A 18 -27.13 17.00 -1.51
CA THR A 18 -25.85 16.60 -2.04
C THR A 18 -25.01 16.35 -0.79
N ALA A 19 -25.06 15.11 -0.29
CA ALA A 19 -24.01 14.59 0.57
C ALA A 19 -22.73 14.84 -0.22
N GLY A 20 -22.02 15.90 0.13
CA GLY A 20 -20.68 16.10 -0.33
C GLY A 20 -19.92 14.89 0.18
N PHE A 21 -19.67 13.94 -0.71
CA PHE A 21 -18.52 13.08 -0.55
C PHE A 21 -17.36 14.06 -0.59
N ASP A 22 -16.94 14.54 0.60
CA ASP A 22 -15.63 15.12 0.77
C ASP A 22 -14.65 14.06 0.29
N THR A 23 -14.27 14.17 -0.96
CA THR A 23 -13.15 13.44 -1.52
C THR A 23 -11.95 13.94 -0.73
N LEU A 24 -11.56 13.18 0.29
CA LEU A 24 -10.40 13.49 1.10
C LEU A 24 -9.25 13.79 0.14
N ALA A 25 -8.63 14.95 0.29
CA ALA A 25 -7.48 15.32 -0.54
C ALA A 25 -6.44 14.19 -0.46
N PRO A 26 -5.84 13.79 -1.59
CA PRO A 26 -4.83 12.76 -1.59
C PRO A 26 -3.70 13.07 -0.64
N VAL A 27 -3.41 12.16 0.29
CA VAL A 27 -2.36 12.32 1.30
C VAL A 27 -1.28 11.25 1.12
N PRO A 28 0.00 11.59 1.35
CA PRO A 28 1.10 10.64 1.18
C PRO A 28 1.27 9.69 2.38
N THR A 29 0.58 9.93 3.49
CA THR A 29 0.78 9.20 4.75
C THR A 29 -0.54 8.74 5.33
N VAL A 30 -0.55 7.51 5.84
CA VAL A 30 -1.65 6.94 6.61
C VAL A 30 -1.07 6.24 7.85
N ARG A 31 -1.87 6.18 8.91
CA ARG A 31 -1.57 5.35 10.07
C ARG A 31 -2.53 4.18 10.07
N LEU A 32 -2.00 2.97 9.94
CA LEU A 32 -2.82 1.77 10.02
C LEU A 32 -3.14 1.44 11.49
N ASP A 33 -4.34 0.88 11.72
CA ASP A 33 -4.79 0.48 13.05
C ASP A 33 -3.90 -0.63 13.63
N ALA A 34 -3.41 -1.53 12.77
CA ALA A 34 -2.45 -2.55 13.13
C ALA A 34 -1.13 -1.89 13.58
N GLY A 35 -0.92 -1.81 14.90
CA GLY A 35 0.32 -1.33 15.51
C GLY A 35 0.57 0.18 15.46
N HIS A 36 -0.40 0.98 15.04
CA HIS A 36 -0.25 2.43 14.91
C HIS A 36 1.01 2.85 14.12
N ILE A 37 1.37 2.06 13.12
CA ILE A 37 2.55 2.32 12.29
C ILE A 37 2.18 3.31 11.20
N PRO A 38 2.83 4.49 11.14
CA PRO A 38 2.65 5.40 10.04
C PRO A 38 3.34 4.83 8.79
N LEU A 39 2.60 4.76 7.70
CA LEU A 39 3.09 4.36 6.39
C LEU A 39 3.08 5.57 5.45
N ARG A 40 4.17 5.79 4.77
CA ARG A 40 4.33 6.87 3.79
C ARG A 40 4.79 6.29 2.47
N GLY A 41 4.12 6.71 1.39
CA GLY A 41 4.57 6.45 0.03
C GLY A 41 5.75 7.35 -0.38
N PRO A 42 6.51 6.98 -1.41
CA PRO A 42 7.45 7.85 -2.07
C PRO A 42 6.78 9.12 -2.61
N ASP A 43 7.58 10.13 -2.94
CA ASP A 43 7.06 11.37 -3.50
C ASP A 43 6.25 11.11 -4.78
N GLY A 44 5.09 11.74 -4.87
CA GLY A 44 4.14 11.54 -5.97
C GLY A 44 3.15 10.39 -5.79
N PHE A 45 3.30 9.59 -4.72
CA PHE A 45 2.34 8.54 -4.36
C PHE A 45 1.50 8.95 -3.15
N CYS A 46 0.20 8.77 -3.26
CA CYS A 46 -0.80 9.11 -2.25
C CYS A 46 -1.66 7.89 -1.91
N VAL A 47 -2.23 7.90 -0.71
CA VAL A 47 -3.10 6.84 -0.22
C VAL A 47 -4.40 6.81 -1.03
N ASP A 48 -4.74 5.64 -1.55
CA ASP A 48 -6.07 5.34 -2.06
C ASP A 48 -6.94 4.86 -0.88
N HIS A 49 -7.76 5.75 -0.36
CA HIS A 49 -8.61 5.47 0.80
C HIS A 49 -9.72 4.45 0.51
N VAL A 50 -10.11 4.29 -0.76
CA VAL A 50 -11.13 3.34 -1.16
C VAL A 50 -10.58 1.91 -1.17
N ALA A 51 -9.33 1.76 -1.60
CA ALA A 51 -8.67 0.46 -1.69
C ALA A 51 -7.90 0.07 -0.40
N SER A 52 -7.81 0.96 0.58
CA SER A 52 -7.09 0.74 1.83
C SER A 52 -8.03 0.31 2.97
N HIS A 53 -7.52 -0.48 3.91
CA HIS A 53 -8.27 -0.93 5.09
C HIS A 53 -7.33 -1.15 6.30
N ALA A 54 -7.85 -1.65 7.42
CA ALA A 54 -7.22 -1.64 8.75
C ALA A 54 -5.74 -2.08 8.83
N ASP A 55 -5.32 -3.05 8.04
CA ASP A 55 -3.96 -3.63 8.05
C ASP A 55 -3.25 -3.53 6.69
N PHE A 56 -3.87 -2.84 5.72
CA PHE A 56 -3.41 -2.75 4.35
C PHE A 56 -3.61 -1.34 3.79
N VAL A 57 -2.62 -0.85 3.08
CA VAL A 57 -2.70 0.41 2.33
C VAL A 57 -2.28 0.22 0.88
N LEU A 58 -3.02 0.85 -0.02
CA LEU A 58 -2.65 1.02 -1.41
C LEU A 58 -2.27 2.48 -1.65
N PHE A 59 -1.15 2.70 -2.30
CA PHE A 59 -0.72 4.01 -2.79
C PHE A 59 -0.80 4.01 -4.31
N GLY A 60 -1.53 4.96 -4.83
CA GLY A 60 -1.57 5.28 -6.26
C GLY A 60 -0.85 6.59 -6.54
N ASN A 61 -0.71 6.92 -7.80
CA ASN A 61 -0.19 8.21 -8.21
C ASN A 61 -1.10 9.34 -7.70
N CYS A 62 -0.57 10.33 -7.00
CA CYS A 62 -1.37 11.44 -6.46
C CYS A 62 -2.20 12.11 -7.55
N ALA A 63 -1.64 12.34 -8.73
CA ALA A 63 -2.36 12.94 -9.85
C ALA A 63 -3.54 12.07 -10.33
N ALA A 64 -3.41 10.74 -10.31
CA ALA A 64 -4.49 9.83 -10.68
C ALA A 64 -5.60 9.78 -9.64
N LEU A 65 -5.28 10.06 -8.37
CA LEU A 65 -6.25 10.13 -7.26
C LEU A 65 -6.88 11.52 -7.08
N GLY A 66 -6.74 12.41 -8.06
CA GLY A 66 -7.30 13.77 -8.01
C GLY A 66 -6.40 14.79 -7.31
N GLY A 67 -5.17 14.44 -6.97
CA GLY A 67 -4.18 15.35 -6.43
C GLY A 67 -3.58 16.28 -7.48
N LYS A 68 -2.85 17.29 -6.99
CA LYS A 68 -2.10 18.20 -7.85
C LYS A 68 -0.75 17.58 -8.21
N GLY A 69 -0.20 17.98 -9.36
CA GLY A 69 1.12 17.57 -9.79
C GLY A 69 1.14 16.68 -11.01
N ARG A 70 2.33 16.23 -11.35
CA ARG A 70 2.57 15.36 -12.50
C ARG A 70 2.54 13.90 -12.07
N MET A 71 2.10 13.03 -12.96
CA MET A 71 2.20 11.59 -12.77
C MET A 71 3.67 11.17 -12.78
N VAL A 72 4.13 10.50 -11.70
CA VAL A 72 5.55 10.17 -11.53
C VAL A 72 5.91 8.80 -12.07
N ALA A 73 5.00 7.85 -12.01
CA ALA A 73 5.21 6.48 -12.51
C ALA A 73 3.87 5.92 -12.99
N PRO A 74 3.48 6.18 -14.25
CA PRO A 74 2.21 5.69 -14.79
C PRO A 74 2.10 4.16 -14.69
N GLY A 75 0.92 3.69 -14.27
CA GLY A 75 0.64 2.26 -14.14
C GLY A 75 1.30 1.57 -12.95
N VAL A 76 2.01 2.30 -12.10
CA VAL A 76 2.60 1.76 -10.87
C VAL A 76 1.68 1.98 -9.68
N ILE A 77 1.52 0.94 -8.87
CA ILE A 77 0.87 0.99 -7.56
C ILE A 77 1.79 0.39 -6.50
N LEU A 78 1.71 0.93 -5.31
CA LEU A 78 2.45 0.43 -4.17
C LEU A 78 1.47 -0.07 -3.13
N THR A 79 1.81 -1.16 -2.46
CA THR A 79 1.02 -1.64 -1.34
C THR A 79 1.89 -1.88 -0.12
N ALA A 80 1.32 -1.72 1.06
CA ALA A 80 1.96 -2.17 2.28
C ALA A 80 0.92 -2.80 3.20
N SER A 81 1.30 -3.89 3.84
CA SER A 81 0.53 -4.52 4.91
C SER A 81 1.34 -4.56 6.20
N VAL A 82 0.62 -4.46 7.32
CA VAL A 82 1.19 -4.49 8.67
C VAL A 82 0.46 -5.53 9.47
N ARG A 83 1.21 -6.48 10.04
CA ARG A 83 0.65 -7.55 10.89
C ARG A 83 1.49 -7.69 12.14
N ALA A 84 0.88 -8.16 13.24
CA ALA A 84 1.66 -8.55 14.41
C ALA A 84 2.73 -9.58 14.00
N ALA A 85 3.98 -9.32 14.34
CA ALA A 85 5.06 -10.20 13.91
C ALA A 85 5.03 -11.56 14.62
N GLY A 86 4.43 -11.65 15.82
CA GLY A 86 4.40 -12.89 16.58
C GLY A 86 5.80 -13.51 16.70
N PRO A 87 5.99 -14.81 16.40
CA PRO A 87 7.30 -15.45 16.41
C PRO A 87 8.31 -14.82 15.46
N ALA A 88 7.86 -14.19 14.36
CA ALA A 88 8.73 -13.49 13.41
C ALA A 88 9.32 -12.19 13.97
N ALA A 89 8.87 -11.71 15.14
CA ALA A 89 9.43 -10.50 15.78
C ALA A 89 10.92 -10.63 16.08
N SER A 90 11.39 -11.84 16.33
CA SER A 90 12.80 -12.19 16.56
C SER A 90 13.49 -12.78 15.32
N ALA A 91 12.79 -12.89 14.18
CA ALA A 91 13.38 -13.43 12.97
C ALA A 91 14.41 -12.44 12.41
N THR A 92 15.57 -12.96 12.06
CA THR A 92 16.56 -12.21 11.29
C THR A 92 16.11 -12.12 9.81
N PRO A 93 16.60 -11.14 9.04
CA PRO A 93 16.36 -11.10 7.61
C PRO A 93 16.75 -12.39 6.89
N GLU A 94 17.82 -13.05 7.32
CA GLU A 94 18.28 -14.35 6.80
C GLU A 94 17.27 -15.47 7.09
N GLY A 95 16.71 -15.49 8.31
CA GLY A 95 15.66 -16.44 8.68
C GLY A 95 14.38 -16.23 7.87
N LEU A 96 14.00 -14.98 7.63
CA LEU A 96 12.89 -14.64 6.72
C LEU A 96 13.21 -15.09 5.28
N GLN A 97 14.43 -14.88 4.81
CA GLN A 97 14.84 -15.33 3.48
C GLN A 97 14.71 -16.84 3.33
N GLN A 98 15.22 -17.63 4.29
CA GLN A 98 15.09 -19.07 4.29
C GLN A 98 13.62 -19.53 4.28
N PHE A 99 12.78 -18.87 5.07
CA PHE A 99 11.34 -19.17 5.09
C PHE A 99 10.71 -18.93 3.71
N PHE A 100 10.93 -17.77 3.09
CA PHE A 100 10.31 -17.43 1.81
C PHE A 100 10.89 -18.19 0.61
N LEU A 101 12.05 -18.83 0.77
CA LEU A 101 12.58 -19.79 -0.19
C LEU A 101 11.89 -21.15 -0.11
N SER A 102 11.23 -21.49 0.99
CA SER A 102 10.47 -22.73 1.15
C SER A 102 9.13 -22.69 0.41
N ASP A 103 8.50 -23.87 0.22
CA ASP A 103 7.18 -23.96 -0.40
C ASP A 103 6.11 -23.23 0.42
N ALA A 104 6.13 -23.38 1.74
CA ALA A 104 5.20 -22.68 2.64
C ALA A 104 5.37 -21.17 2.55
N GLY A 105 6.61 -20.69 2.50
CA GLY A 105 6.91 -19.27 2.33
C GLY A 105 6.46 -18.75 0.97
N ARG A 106 6.74 -19.47 -0.11
CA ARG A 106 6.25 -19.10 -1.45
C ARG A 106 4.72 -19.08 -1.52
N ALA A 107 4.05 -20.07 -0.93
CA ALA A 107 2.59 -20.06 -0.86
C ALA A 107 2.06 -18.80 -0.18
N SER A 108 2.69 -18.35 0.91
CA SER A 108 2.29 -17.13 1.62
C SER A 108 2.55 -15.83 0.83
N LEU A 109 3.37 -15.87 -0.20
CA LEU A 109 3.61 -14.73 -1.10
C LEU A 109 2.56 -14.64 -2.21
N ALA A 110 1.99 -15.78 -2.63
CA ALA A 110 1.02 -15.84 -3.71
C ALA A 110 -0.33 -15.23 -3.28
N ASN A 111 -0.99 -14.56 -4.21
CA ASN A 111 -2.31 -13.98 -3.97
C ASN A 111 -3.39 -15.06 -3.67
N ASP A 112 -3.20 -16.27 -4.19
CA ASP A 112 -4.09 -17.43 -4.00
C ASP A 112 -3.52 -18.51 -3.07
N ASN A 113 -2.45 -18.20 -2.32
CA ASN A 113 -1.73 -19.13 -1.43
C ASN A 113 -1.17 -20.38 -2.12
N THR A 114 -0.88 -20.32 -3.42
CA THR A 114 -0.37 -21.45 -4.20
C THR A 114 1.12 -21.27 -4.51
N ALA A 115 2.00 -22.05 -3.90
CA ALA A 115 3.45 -21.93 -4.02
C ALA A 115 3.95 -22.01 -5.48
N SER A 116 3.33 -22.84 -6.31
CA SER A 116 3.71 -23.00 -7.72
C SER A 116 3.41 -21.77 -8.59
N ARG A 117 2.62 -20.83 -8.10
CA ARG A 117 2.36 -19.54 -8.77
C ARG A 117 3.51 -18.56 -8.61
N ILE A 118 4.38 -18.77 -7.63
CA ILE A 118 5.51 -17.89 -7.33
C ILE A 118 6.79 -18.42 -7.94
N THR A 119 7.41 -17.58 -8.75
CA THR A 119 8.78 -17.79 -9.22
C THR A 119 9.67 -16.71 -8.61
N LEU A 120 10.54 -17.08 -7.69
CA LEU A 120 11.55 -16.16 -7.17
C LEU A 120 12.62 -15.92 -8.23
N ARG A 121 12.83 -14.67 -8.60
CA ARG A 121 13.83 -14.24 -9.60
C ARG A 121 15.13 -13.85 -8.93
N ASP A 122 15.03 -13.18 -7.80
CA ASP A 122 16.17 -12.69 -7.03
C ASP A 122 15.76 -12.41 -5.59
N SER A 123 16.70 -12.43 -4.67
CA SER A 123 16.50 -12.07 -3.27
C SER A 123 17.77 -11.52 -2.66
N GLY A 124 17.63 -10.65 -1.68
CA GLY A 124 18.76 -10.10 -0.95
C GLY A 124 18.34 -9.47 0.36
N ILE A 125 19.34 -9.08 1.12
CA ILE A 125 19.17 -8.41 2.40
C ILE A 125 19.87 -7.07 2.33
N ALA A 126 19.13 -6.01 2.60
CA ALA A 126 19.67 -4.66 2.69
C ALA A 126 18.97 -3.88 3.79
N ARG A 127 19.72 -3.13 4.59
CA ARG A 127 19.19 -2.26 5.65
C ARG A 127 18.22 -2.99 6.59
N ASN A 128 18.56 -4.21 7.00
CA ASN A 128 17.72 -5.06 7.86
C ASN A 128 16.31 -5.33 7.28
N ALA A 129 16.20 -5.45 5.98
CA ALA A 129 15.01 -5.89 5.26
C ALA A 129 15.37 -6.99 4.26
N LEU A 130 14.53 -7.99 4.16
CA LEU A 130 14.54 -8.94 3.06
C LEU A 130 13.86 -8.28 1.87
N TRP A 131 14.49 -8.27 0.73
CA TRP A 131 13.86 -7.88 -0.52
C TRP A 131 13.83 -9.06 -1.49
N LEU A 132 12.77 -9.13 -2.26
CA LEU A 132 12.48 -10.18 -3.22
C LEU A 132 12.09 -9.55 -4.55
N ARG A 133 12.64 -10.07 -5.63
CA ARG A 133 12.09 -9.91 -6.97
C ARG A 133 11.45 -11.23 -7.37
N LEU A 134 10.17 -11.21 -7.69
CA LEU A 134 9.43 -12.42 -7.96
C LEU A 134 8.39 -12.22 -9.08
N SER A 135 7.93 -13.32 -9.62
CA SER A 135 6.80 -13.38 -10.53
C SER A 135 5.67 -14.14 -9.85
N ASP A 136 4.47 -13.53 -9.78
CA ASP A 136 3.26 -14.13 -9.22
C ASP A 136 2.20 -14.30 -10.31
N ALA A 137 2.03 -15.54 -10.77
CA ALA A 137 1.06 -15.91 -11.79
C ALA A 137 -0.40 -15.93 -11.28
N SER A 138 -0.63 -15.68 -9.99
CA SER A 138 -1.97 -15.58 -9.39
C SER A 138 -2.53 -14.16 -9.39
N LEU A 139 -1.74 -13.16 -9.79
CA LEU A 139 -2.20 -11.78 -9.88
C LEU A 139 -3.24 -11.60 -11.00
N PRO A 140 -4.13 -10.60 -10.87
CA PRO A 140 -5.04 -10.22 -11.94
C PRO A 140 -4.29 -9.89 -13.24
N HIS A 141 -4.87 -10.24 -14.40
CA HIS A 141 -4.27 -10.00 -15.72
C HIS A 141 -4.02 -8.52 -16.05
N SER A 142 -4.64 -7.60 -15.34
CA SER A 142 -4.37 -6.16 -15.45
C SER A 142 -3.01 -5.74 -14.88
N LEU A 143 -2.41 -6.59 -14.05
CA LEU A 143 -1.10 -6.35 -13.45
C LEU A 143 -0.02 -7.20 -14.12
N SER A 144 1.20 -6.68 -14.16
CA SER A 144 2.38 -7.47 -14.49
C SER A 144 2.56 -8.54 -13.42
N PRO A 145 2.88 -9.80 -13.79
CA PRO A 145 3.19 -10.81 -12.80
C PRO A 145 4.50 -10.51 -12.06
N ASP A 146 5.41 -9.75 -12.67
CA ASP A 146 6.68 -9.40 -12.05
C ASP A 146 6.52 -8.24 -11.07
N LEU A 147 6.99 -8.44 -9.86
CA LEU A 147 6.88 -7.48 -8.76
C LEU A 147 8.12 -7.49 -7.85
N TRP A 148 8.24 -6.44 -7.05
CA TRP A 148 9.25 -6.33 -5.98
C TRP A 148 8.53 -6.31 -4.63
N ARG A 149 9.08 -7.02 -3.66
CA ARG A 149 8.55 -7.07 -2.30
C ARG A 149 9.67 -6.91 -1.28
N ALA A 150 9.45 -6.07 -0.29
CA ALA A 150 10.32 -5.96 0.87
C ALA A 150 9.58 -6.41 2.11
N ILE A 151 10.24 -7.20 2.96
CA ILE A 151 9.67 -7.74 4.20
C ILE A 151 10.63 -7.41 5.34
N PHE A 152 10.13 -6.78 6.38
CA PHE A 152 10.94 -6.38 7.53
C PHE A 152 10.10 -6.23 8.79
N VAL A 153 10.76 -6.31 9.94
CA VAL A 153 10.12 -6.08 11.24
C VAL A 153 10.29 -4.62 11.64
N LEU A 154 9.19 -4.01 12.08
CA LEU A 154 9.15 -2.63 12.51
C LEU A 154 8.27 -2.51 13.76
N ARG A 155 8.85 -2.12 14.89
CA ARG A 155 8.13 -2.00 16.17
C ARG A 155 7.32 -3.25 16.56
N GLY A 156 7.88 -4.44 16.36
CA GLY A 156 7.23 -5.71 16.68
C GLY A 156 6.14 -6.13 15.67
N HIS A 157 6.05 -5.46 14.53
CA HIS A 157 5.14 -5.81 13.45
C HIS A 157 5.91 -6.21 12.20
N LEU A 158 5.37 -7.19 11.49
CA LEU A 158 5.86 -7.57 10.17
C LEU A 158 5.23 -6.64 9.12
N VAL A 159 6.07 -5.93 8.41
CA VAL A 159 5.69 -5.05 7.30
C VAL A 159 6.05 -5.73 5.99
N SER A 160 5.10 -5.81 5.09
CA SER A 160 5.31 -6.25 3.70
C SER A 160 4.98 -5.10 2.76
N ALA A 161 5.99 -4.56 2.11
CA ALA A 161 5.85 -3.50 1.10
C ALA A 161 6.01 -4.11 -0.29
N THR A 162 5.17 -3.72 -1.25
CA THR A 162 5.16 -4.29 -2.60
C THR A 162 5.09 -3.18 -3.65
N VAL A 163 5.85 -3.32 -4.72
CA VAL A 163 5.78 -2.49 -5.93
C VAL A 163 5.21 -3.34 -7.05
N LEU A 164 4.09 -2.90 -7.59
CA LEU A 164 3.36 -3.53 -8.68
C LEU A 164 3.31 -2.57 -9.88
N SER A 165 3.18 -3.11 -11.08
CA SER A 165 2.99 -2.32 -12.28
C SER A 165 1.85 -2.90 -13.14
N ALA A 166 1.27 -2.06 -14.00
CA ALA A 166 0.29 -2.50 -14.97
C ALA A 166 0.91 -3.47 -15.97
N HIS A 167 0.10 -4.38 -16.50
CA HIS A 167 0.55 -5.40 -17.45
C HIS A 167 1.11 -4.79 -18.74
N ASP A 168 0.51 -3.72 -19.21
CA ASP A 168 0.90 -2.99 -20.44
C ASP A 168 2.01 -1.96 -20.23
N ALA A 169 2.41 -1.72 -18.96
CA ALA A 169 3.49 -0.81 -18.60
C ALA A 169 4.37 -1.42 -17.47
N PRO A 170 5.00 -2.58 -17.72
CA PRO A 170 5.81 -3.25 -16.70
C PRO A 170 7.05 -2.43 -16.36
N LEU A 171 7.39 -2.39 -15.07
CA LEU A 171 8.64 -1.77 -14.62
C LEU A 171 9.83 -2.65 -14.99
N ASP A 172 10.91 -2.02 -15.46
CA ASP A 172 12.20 -2.70 -15.54
C ASP A 172 12.79 -2.98 -14.14
N SER A 173 13.74 -3.91 -14.09
CA SER A 173 14.34 -4.35 -12.83
C SER A 173 14.92 -3.22 -12.01
N ARG A 174 15.62 -2.29 -12.66
CA ARG A 174 16.35 -1.22 -11.99
C ARG A 174 15.37 -0.19 -11.41
N ALA A 175 14.37 0.19 -12.18
CA ALA A 175 13.34 1.12 -11.74
C ALA A 175 12.52 0.55 -10.58
N GLY A 176 12.13 -0.73 -10.66
CA GLY A 176 11.39 -1.41 -9.60
C GLY A 176 12.18 -1.53 -8.31
N GLN A 177 13.46 -1.87 -8.39
CA GLN A 177 14.35 -1.95 -7.23
C GLN A 177 14.59 -0.57 -6.60
N ALA A 178 14.79 0.47 -7.40
CA ALA A 178 14.97 1.83 -6.91
C ALA A 178 13.72 2.32 -6.18
N LEU A 179 12.55 2.11 -6.76
CA LEU A 179 11.28 2.52 -6.14
C LEU A 179 10.99 1.74 -4.85
N MET A 180 11.28 0.44 -4.81
CA MET A 180 11.17 -0.36 -3.59
C MET A 180 12.10 0.16 -2.49
N THR A 181 13.34 0.49 -2.83
CA THR A 181 14.31 1.03 -1.88
C THR A 181 13.83 2.35 -1.29
N GLU A 182 13.30 3.22 -2.12
CA GLU A 182 12.73 4.50 -1.68
C GLU A 182 11.49 4.27 -0.80
N PHE A 183 10.60 3.37 -1.19
CA PHE A 183 9.39 3.09 -0.43
C PHE A 183 9.70 2.59 0.99
N VAL A 184 10.62 1.65 1.13
CA VAL A 184 11.08 1.18 2.45
C VAL A 184 11.69 2.32 3.27
N ALA A 185 12.47 3.20 2.63
CA ALA A 185 13.06 4.35 3.30
C ALA A 185 11.98 5.31 3.82
N GLN A 186 10.95 5.60 3.03
CA GLN A 186 9.84 6.47 3.43
C GLN A 186 9.03 5.89 4.60
N ILE A 187 8.75 4.58 4.59
CA ILE A 187 8.07 3.90 5.71
C ILE A 187 8.89 4.04 6.99
N ARG A 188 10.19 3.81 6.92
CA ARG A 188 11.09 3.90 8.10
C ARG A 188 11.22 5.32 8.62
N GLN A 189 11.34 6.31 7.74
CA GLN A 189 11.40 7.72 8.12
C GLN A 189 10.10 8.18 8.79
N ALA A 190 8.94 7.79 8.26
CA ALA A 190 7.65 8.12 8.83
C ALA A 190 7.48 7.53 10.25
N THR A 191 8.09 6.38 10.51
CA THR A 191 8.03 5.73 11.83
C THR A 191 8.93 6.42 12.86
N GLY A 192 9.99 7.11 12.43
CA GLY A 192 10.96 7.78 13.30
C GLY A 192 11.79 6.82 14.15
N PRO A 193 12.78 7.32 14.87
CA PRO A 193 13.56 6.52 15.81
C PRO A 193 12.66 6.08 16.98
N VAL A 194 12.83 4.84 17.43
CA VAL A 194 12.20 4.37 18.67
C VAL A 194 12.73 5.25 19.81
N ALA A 195 11.84 6.01 20.45
CA ALA A 195 12.20 6.73 21.64
C ALA A 195 12.76 5.72 22.66
N ARG A 196 14.07 5.79 22.97
CA ARG A 196 14.64 5.04 24.07
C ARG A 196 13.95 5.58 25.32
N ARG A 197 13.17 4.74 25.99
CA ARG A 197 12.73 5.07 27.35
C ARG A 197 14.01 5.26 28.16
N ALA A 198 14.23 6.47 28.65
CA ALA A 198 15.20 6.72 29.66
C ALA A 198 14.74 5.92 30.87
N THR A 199 15.48 4.85 31.22
CA THR A 199 15.38 4.18 32.50
C THR A 199 15.98 5.13 33.50
N GLY A 200 15.12 5.84 34.23
CA GLY A 200 15.48 6.59 35.41
C GLY A 200 15.46 5.67 36.62
#